data_d78b33a889e394ac4eb47b226b7c5e65
#
_entry.id   d78b33a889e394ac4eb47b226b7c5e65
#
_cell.length_a   1.000
_cell.length_b   1.000
_cell.length_c   1.000
_cell.angle_alpha   90.00
_cell.angle_beta   90.00
_cell.angle_gamma   90.00
#
_symmetry.space_group_name_H-M   'P 1'
#
loop_
_entity.id
_entity.type
_entity.pdbx_description
1 polymer ?
#
loop_
_entity_poly.entity_id
_entity_poly.type
_entity_poly.pdbx_seq_one_letter_code
_entity_poly.pdbx_strand_id
1 'polypeptide(L)'
;MPYSIMLDAGHGGARDPGAVYNGRREKDDTLKLALGIGEILQNQGIDVEYTRTTDVYETPYEKAMEANEADVDYFVSIHRNSFPTDNQVSGVESLVYDLSGIKYEMAQNINAQLETIGFVNLGVKARPNLVVLKKTKMPAVLVEVGLSLIHI
;
A
#
# COMPACT_ATOMS: atom_id res chain seq x y z
N MET A 1 -3.09 8.47 -23.69
CA MET A 1 -3.89 8.48 -22.45
C MET A 1 -2.99 8.12 -21.28
N PRO A 2 -2.92 8.96 -20.24
CA PRO A 2 -2.13 8.61 -19.07
C PRO A 2 -2.77 7.43 -18.33
N TYR A 3 -1.94 6.64 -17.69
CA TYR A 3 -2.43 5.64 -16.76
C TYR A 3 -3.00 6.32 -15.51
N SER A 4 -3.94 5.65 -14.87
CA SER A 4 -4.52 6.11 -13.61
C SER A 4 -4.30 5.06 -12.52
N ILE A 5 -4.05 5.55 -11.30
CA ILE A 5 -3.81 4.70 -10.15
C ILE A 5 -4.55 5.26 -8.94
N MET A 6 -5.13 4.39 -8.14
CA MET A 6 -5.62 4.77 -6.83
C MET A 6 -4.63 4.30 -5.77
N LEU A 7 -4.18 5.24 -4.94
CA LEU A 7 -3.32 4.96 -3.81
C LEU A 7 -4.18 4.93 -2.54
N ASP A 8 -4.05 3.85 -1.79
CA ASP A 8 -4.75 3.66 -0.53
C ASP A 8 -3.74 3.73 0.61
N ALA A 9 -3.84 4.78 1.41
CA ALA A 9 -3.11 4.86 2.67
C ALA A 9 -3.85 3.99 3.68
N GLY A 10 -3.24 2.88 4.07
CA GLY A 10 -3.86 1.91 4.97
C GLY A 10 -4.25 2.51 6.30
N HIS A 11 -5.38 2.05 6.84
CA HIS A 11 -5.96 2.51 8.10
C HIS A 11 -6.44 3.96 8.00
N GLY A 12 -6.74 4.59 9.13
CA GLY A 12 -7.18 5.99 9.18
C GLY A 12 -8.28 6.23 10.20
N GLY A 13 -8.38 7.47 10.65
CA GLY A 13 -9.38 7.89 11.64
C GLY A 13 -9.02 7.46 13.06
N ALA A 14 -9.84 7.90 14.01
CA ALA A 14 -9.58 7.64 15.43
C ALA A 14 -9.71 6.17 15.81
N ARG A 15 -10.54 5.42 15.07
CA ARG A 15 -10.84 4.02 15.39
C ARG A 15 -9.87 3.03 14.80
N ASP A 16 -9.12 3.41 13.77
CA ASP A 16 -8.23 2.50 13.05
C ASP A 16 -6.86 3.12 12.87
N PRO A 17 -6.04 3.17 13.92
CA PRO A 17 -4.67 3.68 13.80
C PRO A 17 -3.73 2.71 13.10
N GLY A 18 -4.12 1.46 12.90
CA GLY A 18 -3.23 0.40 12.48
C GLY A 18 -2.29 0.01 13.64
N ALA A 19 -1.11 -0.46 13.32
CA ALA A 19 -0.11 -0.80 14.33
C ALA A 19 0.38 0.46 15.04
N VAL A 20 0.52 0.38 16.37
CA VAL A 20 0.99 1.49 17.21
C VAL A 20 2.19 1.02 18.04
N TYR A 21 3.26 1.80 18.02
CA TYR A 21 4.45 1.52 18.81
C TYR A 21 5.10 2.84 19.25
N ASN A 22 5.29 3.02 20.55
CA ASN A 22 5.87 4.23 21.14
C ASN A 22 5.22 5.52 20.61
N GLY A 23 3.89 5.52 20.50
CA GLY A 23 3.14 6.67 20.01
C GLY A 23 3.14 6.84 18.49
N ARG A 24 3.91 6.05 17.77
CA ARG A 24 3.93 6.08 16.29
C ARG A 24 2.82 5.19 15.75
N ARG A 25 2.00 5.75 14.89
CA ARG A 25 0.83 5.07 14.34
C ARG A 25 1.01 4.78 12.86
N GLU A 26 0.64 3.57 12.46
CA GLU A 26 0.74 3.15 11.07
C GLU A 26 -0.01 4.10 10.13
N LYS A 27 -1.21 4.55 10.50
CA LYS A 27 -2.02 5.43 9.67
C LYS A 27 -1.31 6.73 9.27
N ASP A 28 -0.45 7.24 10.14
CA ASP A 28 0.30 8.48 9.86
C ASP A 28 1.42 8.22 8.86
N ASP A 29 2.10 7.10 8.98
CA ASP A 29 3.17 6.72 8.07
C ASP A 29 2.64 6.39 6.68
N THR A 30 1.54 5.65 6.61
CA THR A 30 0.95 5.28 5.32
C THR A 30 0.42 6.49 4.57
N LEU A 31 -0.14 7.46 5.28
CA LEU A 31 -0.61 8.70 4.66
C LEU A 31 0.55 9.48 4.05
N LYS A 32 1.66 9.63 4.78
CA LYS A 32 2.84 10.32 4.27
C LYS A 32 3.40 9.62 3.04
N LEU A 33 3.48 8.30 3.07
CA LEU A 33 3.98 7.52 1.95
C LEU A 33 3.07 7.66 0.73
N ALA A 34 1.77 7.54 0.91
CA ALA A 34 0.83 7.64 -0.20
C ALA A 34 0.90 9.02 -0.87
N LEU A 35 0.92 10.08 -0.07
CA LEU A 35 1.00 11.44 -0.61
C LEU A 35 2.32 11.69 -1.33
N GLY A 36 3.44 11.21 -0.76
CA GLY A 36 4.75 11.37 -1.39
C GLY A 36 4.87 10.59 -2.70
N ILE A 37 4.40 9.36 -2.71
CA ILE A 37 4.41 8.52 -3.92
C ILE A 37 3.49 9.15 -4.98
N GLY A 38 2.32 9.61 -4.58
CA GLY A 38 1.37 10.24 -5.50
C GLY A 38 1.94 11.47 -6.17
N GLU A 39 2.65 12.31 -5.42
CA GLU A 39 3.29 13.49 -5.99
C GLU A 39 4.34 13.11 -7.05
N ILE A 40 5.15 12.10 -6.77
CA ILE A 40 6.16 11.61 -7.73
C ILE A 40 5.48 11.09 -9.00
N LEU A 41 4.42 10.31 -8.84
CA LEU A 41 3.71 9.74 -9.99
C LEU A 41 3.01 10.81 -10.82
N GLN A 42 2.40 11.81 -10.17
CA GLN A 42 1.76 12.94 -10.86
C GLN A 42 2.79 13.72 -11.68
N ASN A 43 3.98 13.92 -11.15
CA ASN A 43 5.06 14.60 -11.87
C ASN A 43 5.53 13.81 -13.10
N GLN A 44 5.22 12.53 -13.17
CA GLN A 44 5.53 11.69 -14.33
C GLN A 44 4.33 11.52 -15.28
N GLY A 45 3.26 12.26 -15.05
CA GLY A 45 2.11 12.25 -15.95
C GLY A 45 1.07 11.16 -15.66
N ILE A 46 1.14 10.53 -14.49
CA ILE A 46 0.17 9.52 -14.08
C ILE A 46 -0.97 10.21 -13.32
N ASP A 47 -2.21 9.86 -13.62
CA ASP A 47 -3.36 10.36 -12.87
C ASP A 47 -3.48 9.61 -11.56
N VAL A 48 -3.42 10.33 -10.45
CA VAL A 48 -3.46 9.73 -9.11
C VAL A 48 -4.73 10.10 -8.39
N GLU A 49 -5.44 9.09 -7.91
CA GLU A 49 -6.58 9.20 -7.01
C GLU A 49 -6.17 8.65 -5.66
N TYR A 50 -6.82 9.10 -4.59
CA TYR A 50 -6.51 8.63 -3.23
C TYR A 50 -7.80 8.17 -2.56
N THR A 51 -7.72 7.12 -1.73
CA THR A 51 -8.84 6.75 -0.86
C THR A 51 -9.00 7.77 0.27
N ARG A 52 -7.90 8.36 0.71
CA ARG A 52 -7.92 9.46 1.67
C ARG A 52 -6.67 10.33 1.51
N THR A 53 -6.81 11.60 1.85
CA THR A 53 -5.69 12.55 1.91
C THR A 53 -5.55 13.17 3.30
N THR A 54 -6.40 12.76 4.23
CA THR A 54 -6.41 13.23 5.62
C THR A 54 -6.64 12.03 6.54
N ASP A 55 -6.73 12.28 7.85
CA ASP A 55 -6.93 11.24 8.86
C ASP A 55 -8.41 10.90 9.00
N VAL A 56 -8.93 10.16 8.02
CA VAL A 56 -10.32 9.70 8.01
C VAL A 56 -10.36 8.19 7.85
N TYR A 57 -11.46 7.58 8.31
CA TYR A 57 -11.68 6.14 8.23
C TYR A 57 -12.57 5.78 7.07
N GLU A 58 -12.19 4.71 6.36
CA GLU A 58 -13.03 4.03 5.38
C GLU A 58 -12.88 2.54 5.56
N THR A 59 -13.97 1.81 5.34
CA THR A 59 -13.90 0.34 5.35
C THR A 59 -13.15 -0.16 4.12
N PRO A 60 -12.53 -1.35 4.19
CA PRO A 60 -11.91 -1.95 3.00
C PRO A 60 -12.87 -2.07 1.80
N TYR A 61 -14.14 -2.37 2.07
CA TYR A 61 -15.15 -2.44 1.02
C TYR A 61 -15.37 -1.09 0.34
N GLU A 62 -15.48 -0.01 1.13
CA GLU A 62 -15.64 1.34 0.58
C GLU A 62 -14.45 1.73 -0.30
N LYS A 63 -13.24 1.40 0.13
CA LYS A 63 -12.01 1.66 -0.64
C LYS A 63 -12.03 0.94 -1.99
N ALA A 64 -12.43 -0.33 -2.00
CA ALA A 64 -12.53 -1.11 -3.23
C ALA A 64 -13.59 -0.52 -4.17
N MET A 65 -14.74 -0.11 -3.63
CA MET A 65 -15.81 0.46 -4.44
C MET A 65 -15.42 1.82 -5.03
N GLU A 66 -14.70 2.63 -4.29
CA GLU A 66 -14.17 3.90 -4.81
C GLU A 66 -13.27 3.68 -6.02
N ALA A 67 -12.36 2.70 -5.92
CA ALA A 67 -11.48 2.36 -7.03
C ALA A 67 -12.27 1.88 -8.25
N ASN A 68 -13.26 1.05 -8.02
CA ASN A 68 -14.10 0.52 -9.10
C ASN A 68 -14.92 1.62 -9.78
N GLU A 69 -15.50 2.55 -8.99
CA GLU A 69 -16.26 3.68 -9.53
C GLU A 69 -15.39 4.67 -10.29
N ALA A 70 -14.18 4.92 -9.80
CA ALA A 70 -13.24 5.80 -10.47
C ALA A 70 -12.66 5.17 -11.74
N ASP A 71 -12.83 3.87 -11.90
CA ASP A 71 -12.35 3.09 -13.07
C ASP A 71 -10.86 3.31 -13.32
N VAL A 72 -10.08 3.30 -12.25
CA VAL A 72 -8.62 3.44 -12.33
C VAL A 72 -8.00 2.18 -12.94
N ASP A 73 -6.83 2.33 -13.53
CA ASP A 73 -6.12 1.21 -14.15
C ASP A 73 -5.47 0.30 -13.13
N TYR A 74 -5.04 0.85 -11.98
CA TYR A 74 -4.33 0.11 -10.94
C TYR A 74 -4.75 0.60 -9.56
N PHE A 75 -4.65 -0.31 -8.57
CA PHE A 75 -4.90 0.00 -7.16
C PHE A 75 -3.70 -0.47 -6.35
N VAL A 76 -3.13 0.41 -5.52
CA VAL A 76 -2.04 0.06 -4.61
C VAL A 76 -2.38 0.53 -3.21
N SER A 77 -2.50 -0.41 -2.28
CA SER A 77 -2.69 -0.13 -0.87
C SER A 77 -1.35 -0.19 -0.16
N ILE A 78 -1.07 0.81 0.66
CA ILE A 78 0.21 0.96 1.34
C ILE A 78 0.00 0.75 2.83
N HIS A 79 0.71 -0.20 3.39
CA HIS A 79 0.70 -0.53 4.80
C HIS A 79 2.12 -0.54 5.35
N ARG A 80 2.26 -0.31 6.63
CA ARG A 80 3.53 -0.42 7.30
C ARG A 80 3.49 -1.63 8.22
N ASN A 81 4.36 -2.57 7.97
CA ASN A 81 4.52 -3.73 8.84
C ASN A 81 5.48 -3.33 9.96
N SER A 82 5.06 -3.42 11.21
CA SER A 82 5.93 -3.15 12.34
C SER A 82 6.46 -4.47 12.90
N PHE A 83 7.78 -4.53 13.07
CA PHE A 83 8.40 -5.69 13.72
C PHE A 83 8.30 -5.53 15.24
N PRO A 84 8.10 -6.62 15.97
CA PRO A 84 7.93 -6.56 17.43
C PRO A 84 9.20 -6.25 18.20
N THR A 85 10.36 -6.25 17.56
CA THR A 85 11.65 -5.97 18.23
C THR A 85 12.42 -4.89 17.48
N ASP A 86 13.24 -4.16 18.22
CA ASP A 86 13.91 -2.96 17.74
C ASP A 86 15.07 -3.17 16.75
N ASN A 87 15.51 -4.37 16.50
CA ASN A 87 16.71 -4.61 15.69
C ASN A 87 16.44 -5.42 14.42
N GLN A 88 15.20 -5.43 13.95
CA GLN A 88 14.88 -6.17 12.74
C GLN A 88 15.19 -5.36 11.47
N VAL A 89 15.60 -6.06 10.45
CA VAL A 89 15.92 -5.47 9.15
C VAL A 89 14.63 -5.03 8.46
N SER A 90 14.68 -3.88 7.80
CA SER A 90 13.56 -3.39 7.01
C SER A 90 13.29 -4.34 5.84
N GLY A 91 12.04 -4.71 5.65
CA GLY A 91 11.64 -5.62 4.59
C GLY A 91 10.40 -5.15 3.86
N VAL A 92 10.13 -5.73 2.70
CA VAL A 92 8.93 -5.50 1.93
C VAL A 92 8.29 -6.83 1.56
N GLU A 93 6.98 -6.91 1.78
CA GLU A 93 6.15 -8.02 1.35
C GLU A 93 4.95 -7.47 0.61
N SER A 94 4.67 -7.96 -0.58
CA SER A 94 3.51 -7.53 -1.33
C SER A 94 2.48 -8.65 -1.40
N LEU A 95 1.22 -8.28 -1.27
CA LEU A 95 0.09 -9.19 -1.24
C LEU A 95 -0.79 -8.96 -2.46
N VAL A 96 -1.22 -10.04 -3.09
CA VAL A 96 -2.09 -10.01 -4.25
C VAL A 96 -3.20 -11.06 -4.07
N TYR A 97 -4.26 -10.95 -4.87
CA TYR A 97 -5.36 -11.90 -4.81
C TYR A 97 -4.89 -13.32 -5.16
N ASP A 98 -4.17 -13.46 -6.27
CA ASP A 98 -3.52 -14.70 -6.66
C ASP A 98 -2.20 -14.40 -7.36
N LEU A 99 -1.37 -15.41 -7.54
CA LEU A 99 -0.02 -15.26 -8.10
C LEU A 99 -0.04 -15.33 -9.62
N SER A 100 -0.83 -14.47 -10.26
CA SER A 100 -0.97 -14.47 -11.72
C SER A 100 -1.21 -13.07 -12.27
N GLY A 101 -0.87 -12.88 -13.55
CA GLY A 101 -1.21 -11.70 -14.31
C GLY A 101 -0.43 -10.44 -13.94
N ILE A 102 -0.96 -9.30 -14.35
CA ILE A 102 -0.32 -7.99 -14.18
C ILE A 102 -0.10 -7.65 -12.71
N LYS A 103 -1.07 -7.98 -11.84
CA LYS A 103 -0.94 -7.70 -10.39
C LYS A 103 0.27 -8.39 -9.78
N TYR A 104 0.55 -9.62 -10.19
CA TYR A 104 1.70 -10.36 -9.71
C TYR A 104 3.00 -9.74 -10.21
N GLU A 105 3.06 -9.38 -11.48
CA GLU A 105 4.23 -8.69 -12.05
C GLU A 105 4.48 -7.35 -11.35
N MET A 106 3.44 -6.58 -11.10
CA MET A 106 3.54 -5.32 -10.37
C MET A 106 4.13 -5.53 -8.99
N ALA A 107 3.60 -6.50 -8.25
CA ALA A 107 4.06 -6.80 -6.90
C ALA A 107 5.54 -7.19 -6.88
N GLN A 108 5.95 -8.04 -7.82
CA GLN A 108 7.35 -8.44 -7.95
C GLN A 108 8.25 -7.25 -8.27
N ASN A 109 7.82 -6.37 -9.17
CA ASN A 109 8.59 -5.19 -9.54
C ASN A 109 8.71 -4.19 -8.39
N ILE A 110 7.66 -3.99 -7.62
CA ILE A 110 7.69 -3.12 -6.43
C ILE A 110 8.71 -3.66 -5.43
N ASN A 111 8.64 -4.95 -5.12
CA ASN A 111 9.59 -5.56 -4.20
C ASN A 111 11.03 -5.44 -4.70
N ALA A 112 11.25 -5.69 -5.99
CA ALA A 112 12.58 -5.63 -6.58
C ALA A 112 13.18 -4.22 -6.52
N GLN A 113 12.37 -3.19 -6.77
CA GLN A 113 12.84 -1.81 -6.70
C GLN A 113 13.18 -1.41 -5.26
N LEU A 114 12.37 -1.80 -4.28
CA LEU A 114 12.66 -1.53 -2.88
C LEU A 114 13.90 -2.30 -2.41
N GLU A 115 14.13 -3.49 -2.93
CA GLU A 115 15.34 -4.26 -2.64
C GLU A 115 16.60 -3.50 -3.06
N THR A 116 16.55 -2.77 -4.18
CA THR A 116 17.71 -2.00 -4.65
C THR A 116 18.13 -0.89 -3.69
N ILE A 117 17.23 -0.44 -2.82
CA ILE A 117 17.53 0.62 -1.84
C ILE A 117 17.65 0.10 -0.42
N GLY A 118 17.79 -1.23 -0.25
CA GLY A 118 18.16 -1.83 1.02
C GLY A 118 17.06 -2.59 1.76
N PHE A 119 15.85 -2.70 1.20
CA PHE A 119 14.81 -3.50 1.83
C PHE A 119 15.03 -4.99 1.53
N VAL A 120 14.80 -5.84 2.53
CA VAL A 120 14.81 -7.28 2.32
C VAL A 120 13.54 -7.67 1.57
N ASN A 121 13.70 -8.37 0.45
CA ASN A 121 12.56 -8.83 -0.34
C ASN A 121 11.96 -10.07 0.31
N LEU A 122 10.82 -9.93 0.97
CA LEU A 122 10.12 -11.01 1.65
C LEU A 122 9.15 -11.75 0.72
N GLY A 123 9.12 -11.36 -0.55
CA GLY A 123 8.33 -12.05 -1.56
C GLY A 123 6.92 -11.50 -1.73
N VAL A 124 6.19 -12.19 -2.60
CA VAL A 124 4.80 -11.88 -2.91
C VAL A 124 3.93 -13.06 -2.46
N LYS A 125 2.84 -12.75 -1.74
CA LYS A 125 1.96 -13.78 -1.18
C LYS A 125 0.54 -13.59 -1.71
N ALA A 126 -0.15 -14.71 -1.92
CA ALA A 126 -1.57 -14.67 -2.26
C ALA A 126 -2.42 -14.50 -0.99
N ARG A 127 -3.37 -13.56 -1.03
CA ARG A 127 -4.30 -13.28 0.07
C ARG A 127 -5.69 -13.04 -0.48
N PRO A 128 -6.38 -14.09 -0.95
CA PRO A 128 -7.68 -13.93 -1.63
C PRO A 128 -8.81 -13.46 -0.72
N ASN A 129 -8.60 -13.46 0.59
CA ASN A 129 -9.62 -13.02 1.55
C ASN A 129 -9.55 -11.54 1.90
N LEU A 130 -8.51 -10.83 1.47
CA LEU A 130 -8.43 -9.40 1.72
C LEU A 130 -9.39 -8.66 0.80
N VAL A 131 -10.29 -7.88 1.37
CA VAL A 131 -11.39 -7.24 0.65
C VAL A 131 -10.87 -6.31 -0.45
N VAL A 132 -9.85 -5.51 -0.16
CA VAL A 132 -9.29 -4.57 -1.15
C VAL A 132 -8.64 -5.28 -2.34
N LEU A 133 -8.25 -6.55 -2.19
CA LEU A 133 -7.70 -7.34 -3.28
C LEU A 133 -8.78 -8.16 -4.00
N LYS A 134 -9.80 -8.58 -3.24
CA LYS A 134 -10.87 -9.44 -3.74
C LYS A 134 -11.93 -8.66 -4.52
N LYS A 135 -12.29 -7.46 -4.04
CA LYS A 135 -13.43 -6.71 -4.56
C LYS A 135 -13.07 -5.64 -5.58
N THR A 136 -11.79 -5.35 -5.77
CA THR A 136 -11.33 -4.46 -6.83
C THR A 136 -11.39 -5.17 -8.18
N LYS A 137 -11.77 -4.44 -9.24
CA LYS A 137 -11.92 -4.98 -10.59
C LYS A 137 -10.66 -4.84 -11.44
N MET A 138 -9.69 -4.07 -10.97
CA MET A 138 -8.43 -3.83 -11.67
C MET A 138 -7.29 -4.55 -10.95
N PRO A 139 -6.09 -4.62 -11.56
CA PRO A 139 -4.91 -5.14 -10.84
C PRO A 139 -4.69 -4.39 -9.54
N ALA A 140 -4.60 -5.12 -8.44
CA ALA A 140 -4.50 -4.56 -7.08
C ALA A 140 -3.36 -5.24 -6.33
N VAL A 141 -2.57 -4.43 -5.62
CA VAL A 141 -1.46 -4.89 -4.78
C VAL A 141 -1.55 -4.19 -3.43
N LEU A 142 -1.32 -4.94 -2.35
CA LEU A 142 -1.15 -4.37 -1.02
C LEU A 142 0.32 -4.54 -0.64
N VAL A 143 1.00 -3.42 -0.42
CA VAL A 143 2.43 -3.41 -0.11
C VAL A 143 2.61 -3.21 1.39
N GLU A 144 3.25 -4.18 2.05
CA GLU A 144 3.63 -4.10 3.45
C GLU A 144 5.09 -3.68 3.52
N VAL A 145 5.33 -2.45 3.91
CA VAL A 145 6.69 -1.93 4.07
C VAL A 145 7.06 -2.03 5.53
N GLY A 146 7.96 -2.97 5.86
CA GLY A 146 8.42 -3.15 7.22
C GLY A 146 9.60 -2.23 7.50
N LEU A 147 9.39 -1.22 8.34
CA LEU A 147 10.44 -0.30 8.74
C LEU A 147 10.87 -0.61 10.17
N SER A 148 12.18 -0.68 10.39
CA SER A 148 12.70 -0.74 11.75
C SER A 148 12.39 0.59 12.43
N LEU A 149 11.79 0.52 13.61
CA LEU A 149 11.44 1.72 14.36
C LEU A 149 12.64 2.54 14.81
N ILE A 150 13.82 1.94 14.81
CA ILE A 150 15.08 2.62 15.15
C ILE A 150 15.54 3.55 14.03
N HIS A 151 15.22 3.22 12.80
CA HIS A 151 15.72 3.94 11.61
C HIS A 151 14.72 4.94 11.05
N ILE A 152 13.66 5.16 11.76
CA ILE A 152 12.65 6.13 11.35
C ILE A 152 12.83 7.45 12.16
#